data_58594c3c94dcb44fcaaac9cd9355092e
#
_entry.id   58594c3c94dcb44fcaaac9cd9355092e
#
_cell.length_a   1.000
_cell.length_b   1.000
_cell.length_c   1.000
_cell.angle_alpha   90.00
_cell.angle_beta   90.00
_cell.angle_gamma   90.00
#
_symmetry.space_group_name_H-M   'P 1'
#
loop_
_entity.id
_entity.type
_entity.pdbx_description
1 polymer ?
#
loop_
_entity_poly.entity_id
_entity_poly.type
_entity_poly.pdbx_seq_one_letter_code
_entity_poly.pdbx_strand_id
1 'polypeptide(L)'
;MLVIHRRIAPQPTWAAELLLNFEARSKSRLRCFSAEGEDVGLFLERGQPPLHDGEFLQAEDGRVVRVCARPEQLLHVTCSSAFELTRAAYHLGNRHVALQVGEGWLRLLDDYVLKAMLDQLGATTETIEAPFQPEHGAYGGGHHHSRAGEEDLNYAPRLHQFGVRL
;
A
#
# COMPACT_ATOMS: atom_id res chain seq x y z
N MET A 1 -23.92 -6.03 14.15
CA MET A 1 -22.85 -5.32 13.40
C MET A 1 -21.63 -5.20 14.30
N LEU A 2 -20.53 -5.76 13.90
CA LEU A 2 -19.25 -5.66 14.60
C LEU A 2 -18.61 -4.29 14.28
N VAL A 3 -18.33 -3.47 15.29
CA VAL A 3 -17.79 -2.11 15.11
C VAL A 3 -16.33 -2.08 15.51
N ILE A 4 -15.46 -1.64 14.59
CA ILE A 4 -14.01 -1.67 14.73
C ILE A 4 -13.44 -0.25 14.66
N HIS A 5 -12.63 0.15 15.66
CA HIS A 5 -12.07 1.51 15.73
C HIS A 5 -10.54 1.57 15.76
N ARG A 6 -9.85 0.48 16.04
CA ARG A 6 -8.40 0.56 16.24
C ARG A 6 -7.64 -0.64 15.70
N ARG A 7 -6.41 -0.37 15.33
CA ARG A 7 -5.39 -1.37 15.04
C ARG A 7 -4.72 -1.80 16.35
N ILE A 8 -4.34 -3.05 16.44
CA ILE A 8 -3.66 -3.62 17.62
C ILE A 8 -2.43 -4.42 17.20
N ALA A 9 -1.55 -4.70 18.16
CA ALA A 9 -0.43 -5.59 17.94
C ALA A 9 -0.90 -7.01 17.56
N PRO A 10 -0.07 -7.81 16.87
CA PRO A 10 -0.39 -9.19 16.51
C PRO A 10 -0.89 -10.01 17.69
N GLN A 11 -1.91 -10.82 17.44
CA GLN A 11 -2.54 -11.68 18.44
C GLN A 11 -2.44 -13.15 18.03
N PRO A 12 -2.32 -14.07 18.99
CA PRO A 12 -2.23 -15.51 18.68
C PRO A 12 -3.56 -16.10 18.20
N THR A 13 -4.68 -15.45 18.50
CA THR A 13 -6.04 -15.90 18.15
C THR A 13 -6.91 -14.71 17.74
N TRP A 14 -7.88 -14.96 16.88
CA TRP A 14 -8.87 -13.98 16.43
C TRP A 14 -10.25 -14.63 16.28
N ALA A 15 -11.28 -13.81 16.34
CA ALA A 15 -12.68 -14.26 16.31
C ALA A 15 -13.30 -14.19 14.91
N ALA A 16 -12.75 -13.34 14.01
CA ALA A 16 -13.27 -13.18 12.65
C ALA A 16 -12.16 -12.73 11.70
N GLU A 17 -12.37 -12.88 10.38
CA GLU A 17 -11.47 -12.42 9.34
C GLU A 17 -12.17 -11.44 8.39
N LEU A 18 -11.44 -10.40 7.98
CA LEU A 18 -11.87 -9.48 6.93
C LEU A 18 -11.06 -9.72 5.67
N LEU A 19 -11.70 -10.31 4.66
CA LEU A 19 -11.09 -10.55 3.37
C LEU A 19 -11.32 -9.33 2.47
N LEU A 20 -10.32 -8.44 2.40
CA LEU A 20 -10.40 -7.12 1.78
C LEU A 20 -9.42 -6.97 0.62
N ASN A 21 -9.90 -6.45 -0.53
CA ASN A 21 -9.02 -6.01 -1.61
C ASN A 21 -8.25 -4.74 -1.23
N PHE A 22 -7.28 -4.32 -2.04
CA PHE A 22 -6.43 -3.16 -1.73
C PHE A 22 -7.23 -1.86 -1.58
N GLU A 23 -8.20 -1.61 -2.45
CA GLU A 23 -9.06 -0.42 -2.34
C GLU A 23 -9.82 -0.37 -1.00
N ALA A 24 -10.40 -1.49 -0.59
CA ALA A 24 -11.12 -1.60 0.68
C ALA A 24 -10.17 -1.38 1.88
N ARG A 25 -8.97 -1.97 1.84
CA ARG A 25 -7.92 -1.80 2.87
C ARG A 25 -7.38 -0.37 2.97
N SER A 26 -7.53 0.43 1.93
CA SER A 26 -7.13 1.84 1.88
C SER A 26 -8.17 2.79 2.51
N LYS A 27 -9.36 2.30 2.84
CA LYS A 27 -10.43 3.12 3.41
C LYS A 27 -10.36 3.18 4.93
N SER A 28 -10.39 4.37 5.50
CA SER A 28 -10.52 4.57 6.95
C SER A 28 -11.95 4.31 7.47
N ARG A 29 -12.95 4.31 6.59
CA ARG A 29 -14.36 4.00 6.89
C ARG A 29 -14.91 3.07 5.83
N LEU A 30 -15.40 1.92 6.27
CA LEU A 30 -15.91 0.87 5.38
C LEU A 30 -17.02 0.09 6.09
N ARG A 31 -18.08 -0.24 5.38
CA ARG A 31 -19.02 -1.29 5.77
C ARG A 31 -18.78 -2.50 4.89
N CYS A 32 -18.59 -3.65 5.49
CA CYS A 32 -18.31 -4.90 4.79
C CYS A 32 -18.88 -6.09 5.60
N PHE A 33 -18.61 -7.30 5.13
CA PHE A 33 -18.92 -8.52 5.86
C PHE A 33 -17.61 -9.25 6.20
N SER A 34 -17.58 -9.90 7.35
CA SER A 34 -16.50 -10.82 7.69
C SER A 34 -16.58 -12.08 6.81
N ALA A 35 -15.53 -12.89 6.83
CA ALA A 35 -15.53 -14.20 6.14
C ALA A 35 -16.63 -15.12 6.66
N GLU A 36 -17.03 -14.96 7.92
CA GLU A 36 -18.11 -15.69 8.59
C GLU A 36 -19.50 -15.11 8.29
N GLY A 37 -19.59 -14.00 7.52
CA GLY A 37 -20.85 -13.37 7.11
C GLY A 37 -21.43 -12.37 8.10
N GLU A 38 -20.68 -11.95 9.14
CA GLU A 38 -21.12 -10.93 10.07
C GLU A 38 -20.97 -9.51 9.46
N ASP A 39 -21.96 -8.65 9.65
CA ASP A 39 -21.93 -7.25 9.23
C ASP A 39 -20.90 -6.46 10.07
N VAL A 40 -19.95 -5.78 9.41
CA VAL A 40 -18.83 -5.09 10.03
C VAL A 40 -18.77 -3.63 9.61
N GLY A 41 -18.67 -2.73 10.59
CA GLY A 41 -18.37 -1.32 10.42
C GLY A 41 -16.94 -1.01 10.84
N LEU A 42 -16.11 -0.58 9.90
CA LEU A 42 -14.74 -0.15 10.13
C LEU A 42 -14.67 1.39 10.21
N PHE A 43 -14.10 1.93 11.29
CA PHE A 43 -13.99 3.36 11.56
C PHE A 43 -12.59 3.69 12.10
N LEU A 44 -11.58 3.59 11.25
CA LEU A 44 -10.20 3.88 11.62
C LEU A 44 -9.90 5.38 11.54
N GLU A 45 -8.83 5.78 12.19
CA GLU A 45 -8.28 7.13 12.12
C GLU A 45 -7.86 7.47 10.69
N ARG A 46 -8.13 8.71 10.25
CA ARG A 46 -7.76 9.18 8.91
C ARG A 46 -6.25 9.43 8.82
N GLY A 47 -5.71 9.33 7.60
CA GLY A 47 -4.30 9.60 7.34
C GLY A 47 -3.35 8.46 7.71
N GLN A 48 -3.88 7.34 8.18
CA GLN A 48 -3.08 6.12 8.38
C GLN A 48 -2.85 5.39 7.04
N PRO A 49 -1.74 4.63 6.93
CA PRO A 49 -1.49 3.81 5.75
C PRO A 49 -2.61 2.75 5.58
N PRO A 50 -2.80 2.21 4.36
CA PRO A 50 -3.70 1.09 4.14
C PRO A 50 -3.46 -0.06 5.11
N LEU A 51 -4.52 -0.82 5.42
CA LEU A 51 -4.40 -2.05 6.20
C LEU A 51 -3.53 -3.07 5.45
N HIS A 52 -2.61 -3.72 6.18
CA HIS A 52 -1.77 -4.78 5.64
C HIS A 52 -2.42 -6.16 5.78
N ASP A 53 -1.99 -7.08 4.94
CA ASP A 53 -2.28 -8.50 5.13
C ASP A 53 -1.71 -8.99 6.45
N GLY A 54 -2.52 -9.74 7.21
CA GLY A 54 -2.14 -10.24 8.53
C GLY A 54 -2.22 -9.21 9.66
N GLU A 55 -2.68 -8.00 9.42
CA GLU A 55 -2.87 -6.97 10.45
C GLU A 55 -4.06 -7.30 11.35
N PHE A 56 -3.99 -6.86 12.62
CA PHE A 56 -5.01 -7.13 13.63
C PHE A 56 -5.73 -5.88 14.07
N LEU A 57 -7.04 -6.02 14.21
CA LEU A 57 -7.95 -4.98 14.62
C LEU A 57 -8.72 -5.41 15.86
N GLN A 58 -9.20 -4.45 16.66
CA GLN A 58 -10.07 -4.72 17.79
C GLN A 58 -11.42 -4.05 17.64
N ALA A 59 -12.46 -4.82 17.85
CA ALA A 59 -13.83 -4.36 17.89
C ALA A 59 -14.18 -3.78 19.28
N GLU A 60 -15.27 -3.00 19.35
CA GLU A 60 -15.77 -2.39 20.59
C GLU A 60 -16.11 -3.42 21.67
N ASP A 61 -16.59 -4.59 21.26
CA ASP A 61 -16.92 -5.70 22.17
C ASP A 61 -15.69 -6.50 22.64
N GLY A 62 -14.48 -6.06 22.26
CA GLY A 62 -13.21 -6.69 22.64
C GLY A 62 -12.73 -7.80 21.70
N ARG A 63 -13.55 -8.24 20.75
CA ARG A 63 -13.15 -9.26 19.77
C ARG A 63 -11.98 -8.79 18.92
N VAL A 64 -11.09 -9.72 18.63
CA VAL A 64 -9.95 -9.52 17.72
C VAL A 64 -10.35 -9.97 16.32
N VAL A 65 -10.00 -9.16 15.32
CA VAL A 65 -10.30 -9.41 13.91
C VAL A 65 -9.00 -9.35 13.11
N ARG A 66 -8.77 -10.33 12.26
CA ARG A 66 -7.61 -10.38 11.37
C ARG A 66 -7.98 -9.84 10.00
N VAL A 67 -7.11 -9.02 9.43
CA VAL A 67 -7.21 -8.56 8.04
C VAL A 67 -6.49 -9.56 7.13
N CYS A 68 -7.18 -9.99 6.07
CA CYS A 68 -6.62 -10.83 5.03
C CYS A 68 -6.71 -10.12 3.69
N ALA A 69 -5.61 -9.99 2.98
CA ALA A 69 -5.61 -9.42 1.64
C ALA A 69 -6.27 -10.37 0.65
N ARG A 70 -7.40 -9.94 0.09
CA ARG A 70 -8.09 -10.69 -0.94
C ARG A 70 -7.23 -10.75 -2.20
N PRO A 71 -7.07 -11.91 -2.86
CA PRO A 71 -6.46 -11.99 -4.17
C PRO A 71 -7.17 -11.10 -5.20
N GLU A 72 -6.37 -10.42 -6.03
CA GLU A 72 -6.83 -9.52 -7.10
C GLU A 72 -6.11 -9.85 -8.39
N GLN A 73 -6.70 -9.48 -9.53
CA GLN A 73 -6.04 -9.62 -10.84
C GLN A 73 -4.93 -8.59 -10.96
N LEU A 74 -3.69 -9.05 -11.11
CA LEU A 74 -2.49 -8.24 -11.15
C LEU A 74 -1.71 -8.48 -12.45
N LEU A 75 -1.06 -7.45 -12.94
CA LEU A 75 0.06 -7.60 -13.87
C LEU A 75 1.34 -7.88 -13.06
N HIS A 76 1.92 -9.04 -13.27
CA HIS A 76 3.26 -9.38 -12.81
C HIS A 76 4.26 -9.02 -13.91
N VAL A 77 5.22 -8.15 -13.59
CA VAL A 77 6.14 -7.53 -14.55
C VAL A 77 7.56 -7.95 -14.24
N THR A 78 8.24 -8.46 -15.24
CA THR A 78 9.66 -8.80 -15.20
C THR A 78 10.38 -8.15 -16.39
N CYS A 79 11.68 -7.98 -16.30
CA CYS A 79 12.52 -7.44 -17.38
C CYS A 79 13.80 -8.24 -17.52
N SER A 80 14.48 -8.11 -18.66
CA SER A 80 15.72 -8.82 -18.95
C SER A 80 16.91 -8.31 -18.11
N SER A 81 16.81 -7.10 -17.53
CA SER A 81 17.82 -6.50 -16.66
C SER A 81 17.23 -5.66 -15.55
N ALA A 82 17.99 -5.45 -14.48
CA ALA A 82 17.63 -4.55 -13.39
C ALA A 82 17.46 -3.10 -13.87
N PHE A 83 18.21 -2.68 -14.89
CA PHE A 83 18.08 -1.35 -15.48
C PHE A 83 16.71 -1.15 -16.15
N GLU A 84 16.27 -2.12 -16.94
CA GLU A 84 14.95 -2.06 -17.60
C GLU A 84 13.81 -2.13 -16.60
N LEU A 85 13.94 -2.95 -15.53
CA LEU A 85 12.96 -3.00 -14.46
C LEU A 85 12.88 -1.66 -13.72
N THR A 86 14.02 -1.01 -13.48
CA THR A 86 14.07 0.33 -12.88
C THR A 86 13.39 1.38 -13.78
N ARG A 87 13.59 1.30 -15.10
CA ARG A 87 12.89 2.17 -16.07
C ARG A 87 11.37 1.96 -16.02
N ALA A 88 10.94 0.71 -15.99
CA ALA A 88 9.50 0.38 -15.85
C ALA A 88 8.93 0.97 -14.56
N ALA A 89 9.61 0.79 -13.41
CA ALA A 89 9.20 1.37 -12.13
C ALA A 89 9.13 2.91 -12.20
N TYR A 90 10.10 3.59 -12.83
CA TYR A 90 10.10 5.03 -13.01
C TYR A 90 8.88 5.52 -13.80
N HIS A 91 8.55 4.88 -14.93
CA HIS A 91 7.41 5.25 -15.74
C HIS A 91 6.07 4.99 -15.07
N LEU A 92 5.94 3.92 -14.30
CA LEU A 92 4.75 3.63 -13.49
C LEU A 92 4.61 4.62 -12.34
N GLY A 93 5.71 4.94 -11.64
CA GLY A 93 5.72 5.92 -10.56
C GLY A 93 5.32 7.33 -11.01
N ASN A 94 5.77 7.77 -12.20
CA ASN A 94 5.36 9.04 -12.80
C ASN A 94 3.86 9.13 -13.11
N ARG A 95 3.17 8.01 -13.15
CA ARG A 95 1.70 7.92 -13.33
C ARG A 95 0.95 7.73 -12.04
N HIS A 96 1.66 7.79 -10.89
CA HIS A 96 1.11 7.56 -9.56
C HIS A 96 0.40 6.19 -9.41
N VAL A 97 0.88 5.19 -10.11
CA VAL A 97 0.37 3.82 -10.04
C VAL A 97 0.80 3.21 -8.71
N ALA A 98 -0.14 2.61 -7.98
CA ALA A 98 0.18 1.79 -6.83
C ALA A 98 1.00 0.58 -7.29
N LEU A 99 2.19 0.40 -6.74
CA LEU A 99 3.18 -0.55 -7.23
C LEU A 99 3.71 -1.41 -6.08
N GLN A 100 3.58 -2.71 -6.19
CA GLN A 100 4.24 -3.66 -5.31
C GLN A 100 5.60 -3.99 -5.92
N VAL A 101 6.65 -3.84 -5.11
CA VAL A 101 8.04 -4.06 -5.53
C VAL A 101 8.56 -5.35 -4.90
N GLY A 102 9.16 -6.19 -5.72
CA GLY A 102 9.82 -7.41 -5.28
C GLY A 102 11.20 -7.54 -5.91
N GLU A 103 11.96 -8.55 -5.49
CA GLU A 103 13.28 -8.82 -6.04
C GLU A 103 13.17 -9.34 -7.48
N GLY A 104 13.51 -8.47 -8.44
CA GLY A 104 13.46 -8.79 -9.87
C GLY A 104 12.07 -8.69 -10.52
N TRP A 105 11.05 -8.19 -9.82
CA TRP A 105 9.70 -8.03 -10.37
C TRP A 105 8.95 -6.84 -9.77
N LEU A 106 7.90 -6.42 -10.50
CA LEU A 106 6.90 -5.45 -10.04
C LEU A 106 5.51 -6.07 -10.20
N ARG A 107 4.55 -5.60 -9.38
CA ARG A 107 3.13 -5.91 -9.56
C ARG A 107 2.29 -4.66 -9.44
N LEU A 108 1.25 -4.59 -10.25
CA LEU A 108 0.23 -3.55 -10.23
C LEU A 108 -1.13 -4.17 -10.53
N LEU A 109 -2.21 -3.45 -10.24
CA LEU A 109 -3.54 -3.89 -10.64
C LEU A 109 -3.61 -4.02 -12.16
N ASP A 110 -4.35 -5.01 -12.66
CA ASP A 110 -4.48 -5.25 -14.10
C ASP A 110 -5.08 -4.04 -14.80
N ASP A 111 -4.34 -3.49 -15.78
CA ASP A 111 -4.70 -2.33 -16.59
C ASP A 111 -4.11 -2.50 -17.99
N TYR A 112 -4.98 -2.54 -19.00
CA TYR A 112 -4.57 -2.78 -20.38
C TYR A 112 -3.73 -1.65 -20.97
N VAL A 113 -3.90 -0.39 -20.52
CA VAL A 113 -3.13 0.76 -20.99
C VAL A 113 -1.71 0.69 -20.44
N LEU A 114 -1.59 0.37 -19.15
CA LEU A 114 -0.28 0.20 -18.50
C LEU A 114 0.43 -1.03 -19.04
N LYS A 115 -0.30 -2.11 -19.33
CA LYS A 115 0.26 -3.28 -19.99
C LYS A 115 0.87 -2.93 -21.36
N ALA A 116 0.13 -2.22 -22.20
CA ALA A 116 0.63 -1.82 -23.52
C ALA A 116 1.88 -0.91 -23.42
N MET A 117 1.93 -0.02 -22.43
CA MET A 117 3.12 0.80 -22.16
C MET A 117 4.32 -0.06 -21.75
N LEU A 118 4.11 -1.03 -20.86
CA LEU A 118 5.15 -1.95 -20.39
C LEU A 118 5.70 -2.82 -21.53
N ASP A 119 4.81 -3.32 -22.40
CA ASP A 119 5.19 -4.08 -23.60
C ASP A 119 6.08 -3.22 -24.53
N GLN A 120 5.76 -1.92 -24.71
CA GLN A 120 6.59 -0.97 -25.49
C GLN A 120 7.95 -0.70 -24.84
N LEU A 121 8.05 -0.79 -23.52
CA LEU A 121 9.32 -0.66 -22.78
C LEU A 121 10.17 -1.94 -22.82
N GLY A 122 9.65 -3.02 -23.41
CA GLY A 122 10.33 -4.31 -23.49
C GLY A 122 10.19 -5.18 -22.24
N ALA A 123 9.26 -4.84 -21.35
CA ALA A 123 8.96 -5.66 -20.17
C ALA A 123 8.13 -6.89 -20.57
N THR A 124 8.29 -7.97 -19.82
CA THR A 124 7.41 -9.15 -19.89
C THR A 124 6.32 -9.01 -18.85
N THR A 125 5.06 -9.16 -19.26
CA THR A 125 3.90 -9.04 -18.37
C THR A 125 3.09 -10.32 -18.36
N GLU A 126 2.68 -10.75 -17.19
CA GLU A 126 1.79 -11.90 -16.95
C GLU A 126 0.64 -11.47 -16.05
N THR A 127 -0.59 -11.85 -16.38
CA THR A 127 -1.75 -11.66 -15.50
C THR A 127 -1.79 -12.79 -14.49
N ILE A 128 -1.77 -12.44 -13.20
CA ILE A 128 -1.83 -13.39 -12.09
C ILE A 128 -2.93 -13.01 -11.12
N GLU A 129 -3.38 -13.97 -10.32
CA GLU A 129 -4.26 -13.72 -9.18
C GLU A 129 -3.47 -13.88 -7.88
N ALA A 130 -3.30 -12.78 -7.13
CA ALA A 130 -2.52 -12.76 -5.91
C ALA A 130 -2.95 -11.63 -4.97
N PRO A 131 -2.65 -11.72 -3.66
CA PRO A 131 -2.76 -10.57 -2.75
C PRO A 131 -1.89 -9.40 -3.24
N PHE A 132 -2.45 -8.19 -3.19
CA PHE A 132 -1.76 -6.96 -3.62
C PHE A 132 -1.34 -6.13 -2.43
N GLN A 133 -0.03 -5.93 -2.24
CA GLN A 133 0.60 -5.15 -1.16
C GLN A 133 1.56 -4.11 -1.75
N PRO A 134 1.04 -3.00 -2.34
CA PRO A 134 1.90 -2.00 -2.94
C PRO A 134 2.69 -1.21 -1.89
N GLU A 135 3.79 -0.61 -2.34
CA GLU A 135 4.59 0.31 -1.55
C GLU A 135 3.76 1.52 -1.10
N HIS A 136 4.00 1.97 0.12
CA HIS A 136 3.45 3.22 0.59
C HIS A 136 4.30 4.38 0.09
N GLY A 137 3.67 5.54 -0.17
CA GLY A 137 4.41 6.75 -0.52
C GLY A 137 5.41 7.12 0.58
N ALA A 138 6.61 7.55 0.17
CA ALA A 138 7.71 7.88 1.08
C ALA A 138 7.34 8.97 2.13
N TYR A 139 6.28 9.72 1.91
CA TYR A 139 5.76 10.77 2.80
C TYR A 139 4.58 10.32 3.68
N GLY A 140 4.21 9.05 3.66
CA GLY A 140 3.06 8.50 4.42
C GLY A 140 3.33 8.19 5.89
N GLY A 141 4.53 8.39 6.40
CA GLY A 141 4.86 8.27 7.82
C GLY A 141 4.49 9.54 8.57
N GLY A 142 3.36 9.56 9.27
CA GLY A 142 3.06 10.60 10.25
C GLY A 142 4.21 10.70 11.26
N HIS A 143 4.91 11.83 11.26
CA HIS A 143 5.87 12.15 12.31
C HIS A 143 5.12 12.27 13.63
N HIS A 144 5.16 11.24 14.45
CA HIS A 144 4.91 11.37 15.88
C HIS A 144 6.07 12.21 16.45
N HIS A 145 5.89 13.52 16.51
CA HIS A 145 6.72 14.36 17.34
C HIS A 145 6.41 14.05 18.80
N SER A 146 7.18 13.14 19.39
CA SER A 146 7.38 13.11 20.82
C SER A 146 8.06 14.43 21.18
N ARG A 147 7.35 15.30 21.90
CA ARG A 147 7.93 16.50 22.51
C ARG A 147 9.02 16.07 23.51
N ALA A 148 10.26 16.23 23.12
CA ALA A 148 11.39 16.37 24.04
C ALA A 148 12.51 17.14 23.32
N GLY A 149 12.77 18.39 23.75
CA GLY A 149 14.01 19.12 23.50
C GLY A 149 14.04 19.94 22.21
N GLU A 150 13.90 21.24 22.35
CA GLU A 150 14.24 22.26 21.38
C GLU A 150 15.67 22.05 20.85
N GLU A 151 15.81 21.91 19.54
CA GLU A 151 16.91 22.54 18.80
C GLU A 151 16.47 22.67 17.33
N ASP A 152 16.29 23.92 16.90
CA ASP A 152 16.02 24.36 15.54
C ASP A 152 17.13 23.89 14.59
N LEU A 153 16.83 22.95 13.69
CA LEU A 153 17.60 22.79 12.46
C LEU A 153 16.69 23.07 11.28
N ASN A 154 16.70 24.33 10.90
CA ASN A 154 16.07 24.89 9.70
C ASN A 154 16.76 24.31 8.45
N TYR A 155 16.33 23.14 7.97
CA TYR A 155 16.83 22.57 6.72
C TYR A 155 16.02 23.12 5.55
N ALA A 156 16.46 24.26 5.04
CA ALA A 156 16.01 24.75 3.74
C ALA A 156 16.89 24.12 2.64
N PRO A 157 16.30 23.44 1.63
CA PRO A 157 17.08 22.92 0.51
C PRO A 157 17.70 24.09 -0.27
N ARG A 158 19.03 24.15 -0.32
CA ARG A 158 19.75 25.10 -1.14
C ARG A 158 19.63 24.68 -2.60
N LEU A 159 18.91 25.45 -3.39
CA LEU A 159 18.95 25.38 -4.85
C LEU A 159 20.36 25.81 -5.31
N HIS A 160 21.15 24.86 -5.80
CA HIS A 160 22.38 25.16 -6.51
C HIS A 160 22.02 25.76 -7.87
N GLN A 161 22.15 27.09 -8.00
CA GLN A 161 22.15 27.75 -9.31
C GLN A 161 23.48 27.43 -9.99
N PHE A 162 23.45 26.66 -11.05
CA PHE A 162 24.56 26.54 -11.98
C PHE A 162 24.63 27.82 -12.79
N GLY A 163 25.57 28.69 -12.42
CA GLY A 163 25.90 29.88 -13.21
C GLY A 163 26.60 29.45 -14.51
N VAL A 164 25.95 29.68 -15.63
CA VAL A 164 26.60 29.66 -16.94
C VAL A 164 27.45 30.91 -17.05
N ARG A 165 28.78 30.77 -17.09
CA ARG A 165 29.68 31.85 -17.53
C ARG A 165 29.74 31.82 -19.05
N LEU A 166 29.35 32.93 -19.67
CA LEU A 166 29.66 33.28 -21.05
C LEU A 166 31.15 33.61 -21.18
#